data_ada455949e922895e68bb68fa4e995bc
#
_entry.id   ada455949e922895e68bb68fa4e995bc
#
_cell.length_a   1.000
_cell.length_b   1.000
_cell.length_c   1.000
_cell.angle_alpha   90.00
_cell.angle_beta   90.00
_cell.angle_gamma   90.00
#
_symmetry.space_group_name_H-M   'P 1'
#
loop_
_entity.id
_entity.type
_entity.pdbx_description
1 polymer ?
#
loop_
_entity_poly.entity_id
_entity_poly.type
_entity_poly.pdbx_seq_one_letter_code
_entity_poly.pdbx_strand_id
1 'polypeptide(L)'
;MGSILHRGGTIIGTARSAEFREREGQLAAARNLLKHGIDRLVVIGGDGSLTGTNIFRENWEGLVEELVSRGDISAEEAAAHPALMVAGIVGSIDNDLVGADMTIGTDSALHRILEAIDDISSTAASHQRTFIVEVMGRHCGYLALMASVAGGCDYVLVPELPPGEDWEADMCLKLQKGRSTKIGRASCRERV
;
A
#
# COMPACT_ATOMS: atom_id res chain seq x y z
N MET A 1 14.02 23.44 4.40
CA MET A 1 13.08 22.33 4.15
C MET A 1 11.85 22.69 3.28
N GLY A 2 11.50 23.96 3.11
CA GLY A 2 10.31 24.37 2.34
C GLY A 2 10.26 24.00 0.85
N SER A 3 11.40 23.68 0.24
CA SER A 3 11.49 23.39 -1.21
C SER A 3 11.10 21.96 -1.61
N ILE A 4 10.72 21.09 -0.67
CA ILE A 4 10.39 19.68 -0.93
C ILE A 4 8.89 19.36 -0.82
N LEU A 5 8.09 20.28 -0.30
CA LEU A 5 6.66 20.06 -0.03
C LEU A 5 5.85 19.69 -1.28
N HIS A 6 6.26 20.16 -2.44
CA HIS A 6 5.60 19.91 -3.73
C HIS A 6 6.15 18.69 -4.47
N ARG A 7 7.15 18.00 -3.92
CA ARG A 7 7.76 16.82 -4.56
C ARG A 7 7.12 15.55 -4.02
N GLY A 8 6.70 14.67 -4.92
CA GLY A 8 6.28 13.32 -4.57
C GLY A 8 7.45 12.40 -4.22
N GLY A 9 7.16 11.25 -3.64
CA GLY A 9 8.14 10.26 -3.23
C GLY A 9 8.75 10.53 -1.84
N THR A 10 9.88 9.94 -1.55
CA THR A 10 10.60 10.10 -0.28
C THR A 10 12.03 10.57 -0.51
N ILE A 11 12.44 11.66 0.16
CA ILE A 11 13.78 12.21 0.04
C ILE A 11 14.86 11.41 0.78
N ILE A 12 14.45 10.64 1.80
CA ILE A 12 15.36 9.80 2.59
C ILE A 12 15.56 8.40 1.97
N GLY A 13 14.87 8.14 0.87
CA GLY A 13 14.86 6.82 0.24
C GLY A 13 14.04 5.80 1.01
N THR A 14 13.85 4.65 0.39
CA THR A 14 13.18 3.48 0.99
C THR A 14 13.71 2.21 0.34
N ALA A 15 13.79 1.14 1.12
CA ALA A 15 14.21 -0.16 0.63
C ALA A 15 13.54 -1.28 1.43
N ARG A 16 13.41 -2.45 0.82
CA ARG A 16 13.07 -3.67 1.54
C ARG A 16 14.35 -4.25 2.14
N SER A 17 14.36 -4.48 3.46
CA SER A 17 15.46 -5.16 4.15
C SER A 17 15.05 -6.60 4.48
N ALA A 18 15.72 -7.57 3.86
CA ALA A 18 15.57 -8.96 4.22
C ALA A 18 16.15 -9.23 5.62
N GLU A 19 17.25 -8.57 5.95
CA GLU A 19 17.94 -8.71 7.25
C GLU A 19 17.05 -8.29 8.42
N PHE A 20 16.25 -7.23 8.28
CA PHE A 20 15.34 -6.77 9.34
C PHE A 20 14.22 -7.78 9.66
N ARG A 21 13.95 -8.74 8.78
CA ARG A 21 12.99 -9.83 9.05
C ARG A 21 13.55 -10.89 9.99
N GLU A 22 14.88 -10.96 10.07
CA GLU A 22 15.59 -11.91 10.91
C GLU A 22 15.92 -11.30 12.28
N ARG A 23 16.05 -12.17 13.30
CA ARG A 23 16.32 -11.74 14.68
C ARG A 23 17.58 -10.88 14.79
N GLU A 24 18.65 -11.26 14.11
CA GLU A 24 19.93 -10.53 14.14
C GLU A 24 19.82 -9.13 13.54
N GLY A 25 19.02 -8.94 12.50
CA GLY A 25 18.76 -7.62 11.94
C GLY A 25 17.95 -6.74 12.88
N GLN A 26 16.98 -7.31 13.60
CA GLN A 26 16.22 -6.59 14.64
C GLN A 26 17.12 -6.20 15.82
N LEU A 27 18.02 -7.09 16.25
CA LEU A 27 19.02 -6.79 17.30
C LEU A 27 19.96 -5.65 16.87
N ALA A 28 20.46 -5.69 15.63
CA ALA A 28 21.30 -4.62 15.11
C ALA A 28 20.55 -3.27 15.05
N ALA A 29 19.27 -3.26 14.66
CA ALA A 29 18.43 -2.09 14.65
C ALA A 29 18.19 -1.56 16.07
N ALA A 30 17.81 -2.40 17.02
CA ALA A 30 17.58 -2.05 18.40
C ALA A 30 18.85 -1.46 19.04
N ARG A 31 19.99 -2.12 18.86
CA ARG A 31 21.29 -1.62 19.33
C ARG A 31 21.60 -0.22 18.80
N ASN A 32 21.36 0.01 17.50
CA ASN A 32 21.63 1.32 16.91
C ASN A 32 20.70 2.41 17.47
N LEU A 33 19.40 2.10 17.66
CA LEU A 33 18.47 3.04 18.28
C LEU A 33 18.89 3.39 19.70
N LEU A 34 19.22 2.39 20.53
CA LEU A 34 19.63 2.57 21.91
C LEU A 34 20.93 3.38 22.04
N LYS A 35 21.94 3.13 21.18
CA LYS A 35 23.17 3.95 21.12
C LYS A 35 22.93 5.42 20.85
N HIS A 36 21.83 5.75 20.20
CA HIS A 36 21.43 7.13 19.92
C HIS A 36 20.36 7.66 20.89
N GLY A 37 19.98 6.89 21.93
CA GLY A 37 18.95 7.27 22.87
C GLY A 37 17.57 7.41 22.23
N ILE A 38 17.27 6.62 21.20
CA ILE A 38 16.01 6.66 20.46
C ILE A 38 15.12 5.51 20.90
N ASP A 39 13.99 5.83 21.52
CA ASP A 39 12.91 4.90 21.91
C ASP A 39 11.55 5.31 21.34
N ARG A 40 11.52 6.29 20.42
CA ARG A 40 10.29 6.80 19.79
C ARG A 40 10.49 6.92 18.30
N LEU A 41 9.62 6.25 17.55
CA LEU A 41 9.68 6.23 16.09
C LEU A 41 8.39 6.76 15.48
N VAL A 42 8.54 7.53 14.41
CA VAL A 42 7.46 7.81 13.46
C VAL A 42 7.76 7.05 12.19
N VAL A 43 6.86 6.14 11.82
CA VAL A 43 7.00 5.29 10.63
C VAL A 43 5.94 5.66 9.61
N ILE A 44 6.38 6.06 8.41
CA ILE A 44 5.50 6.41 7.30
C ILE A 44 5.64 5.31 6.25
N GLY A 45 4.56 4.56 5.99
CA GLY A 45 4.60 3.45 5.04
C GLY A 45 3.28 2.73 4.90
N GLY A 46 3.27 1.70 4.06
CA GLY A 46 2.12 0.81 3.88
C GLY A 46 2.10 -0.35 4.88
N ASP A 47 1.20 -1.31 4.65
CA ASP A 47 0.95 -2.47 5.50
C ASP A 47 2.23 -3.18 5.97
N GLY A 48 3.11 -3.57 5.04
CA GLY A 48 4.33 -4.29 5.40
C GLY A 48 5.28 -3.52 6.32
N SER A 49 5.36 -2.18 6.17
CA SER A 49 6.20 -1.34 7.03
C SER A 49 5.60 -1.20 8.43
N LEU A 50 4.30 -0.99 8.52
CA LEU A 50 3.59 -0.82 9.80
C LEU A 50 3.52 -2.13 10.57
N THR A 51 3.23 -3.24 9.90
CA THR A 51 3.24 -4.59 10.50
C THR A 51 4.63 -4.96 11.01
N GLY A 52 5.68 -4.76 10.20
CA GLY A 52 7.06 -5.03 10.61
C GLY A 52 7.50 -4.17 11.81
N THR A 53 7.06 -2.92 11.85
CA THR A 53 7.32 -2.02 12.98
C THR A 53 6.58 -2.46 14.25
N ASN A 54 5.34 -2.93 14.12
CA ASN A 54 4.59 -3.44 15.26
C ASN A 54 5.25 -4.69 15.86
N ILE A 55 5.67 -5.64 15.02
CA ILE A 55 6.43 -6.83 15.44
C ILE A 55 7.73 -6.42 16.14
N PHE A 56 8.44 -5.45 15.62
CA PHE A 56 9.67 -4.94 16.22
C PHE A 56 9.42 -4.32 17.61
N ARG A 57 8.32 -3.55 17.74
CA ARG A 57 7.89 -2.97 19.00
C ARG A 57 7.51 -4.05 20.02
N GLU A 58 6.80 -5.09 19.60
CA GLU A 58 6.40 -6.21 20.46
C GLU A 58 7.61 -7.03 20.94
N ASN A 59 8.63 -7.15 20.09
CA ASN A 59 9.87 -7.86 20.41
C ASN A 59 10.85 -7.01 21.21
N TRP A 60 10.61 -5.72 21.45
CA TRP A 60 11.58 -4.77 21.99
C TRP A 60 12.20 -5.20 23.29
N GLU A 61 11.40 -5.59 24.27
CA GLU A 61 11.87 -6.04 25.59
C GLU A 61 12.86 -7.21 25.44
N GLY A 62 12.50 -8.25 24.72
CA GLY A 62 13.38 -9.40 24.49
C GLY A 62 14.62 -9.09 23.66
N LEU A 63 14.58 -8.08 22.77
CA LEU A 63 15.74 -7.60 22.05
C LEU A 63 16.72 -6.87 22.99
N VAL A 64 16.19 -6.01 23.86
CA VAL A 64 16.96 -5.27 24.84
C VAL A 64 17.62 -6.21 25.85
N GLU A 65 16.90 -7.18 26.39
CA GLU A 65 17.45 -8.20 27.30
C GLU A 65 18.59 -9.00 26.65
N GLU A 66 18.43 -9.38 25.40
CA GLU A 66 19.44 -10.12 24.65
C GLU A 66 20.70 -9.26 24.39
N LEU A 67 20.54 -7.97 24.06
CA LEU A 67 21.66 -7.04 23.87
C LEU A 67 22.45 -6.82 25.17
N VAL A 68 21.77 -6.75 26.33
CA VAL A 68 22.43 -6.70 27.64
C VAL A 68 23.21 -7.98 27.91
N SER A 69 22.61 -9.14 27.64
CA SER A 69 23.24 -10.44 27.88
C SER A 69 24.48 -10.67 26.99
N ARG A 70 24.48 -10.11 25.78
CA ARG A 70 25.61 -10.12 24.84
C ARG A 70 26.69 -9.09 25.22
N GLY A 71 26.40 -8.15 26.12
CA GLY A 71 27.31 -7.05 26.48
C GLY A 71 27.37 -5.93 25.44
N ASP A 72 26.41 -5.87 24.52
CA ASP A 72 26.33 -4.85 23.45
C ASP A 72 25.85 -3.50 23.98
N ILE A 73 25.04 -3.51 25.07
CA ILE A 73 24.55 -2.33 25.79
C ILE A 73 24.64 -2.57 27.31
N SER A 74 24.68 -1.48 28.08
CA SER A 74 24.68 -1.56 29.54
C SER A 74 23.25 -1.77 30.10
N ALA A 75 23.17 -2.30 31.32
CA ALA A 75 21.89 -2.41 32.03
C ALA A 75 21.24 -1.04 32.32
N GLU A 76 22.04 0.01 32.46
CA GLU A 76 21.57 1.39 32.67
C GLU A 76 20.93 1.95 31.40
N GLU A 77 21.54 1.72 30.22
CA GLU A 77 20.96 2.08 28.92
C GLU A 77 19.67 1.33 28.65
N ALA A 78 19.61 0.03 28.96
CA ALA A 78 18.39 -0.77 28.85
C ALA A 78 17.26 -0.23 29.74
N ALA A 79 17.57 0.10 31.00
CA ALA A 79 16.60 0.65 31.94
C ALA A 79 16.06 2.03 31.55
N ALA A 80 16.86 2.82 30.84
CA ALA A 80 16.44 4.13 30.33
C ALA A 80 15.42 4.04 29.17
N HIS A 81 15.39 2.90 28.45
CA HIS A 81 14.56 2.70 27.25
C HIS A 81 13.72 1.40 27.32
N PRO A 82 12.83 1.26 28.33
CA PRO A 82 12.12 0.01 28.59
C PRO A 82 11.11 -0.38 27.52
N ALA A 83 10.68 0.56 26.70
CA ALA A 83 9.69 0.32 25.65
C ALA A 83 9.95 1.17 24.41
N LEU A 84 9.68 0.62 23.24
CA LEU A 84 9.69 1.36 21.98
C LEU A 84 8.29 1.92 21.70
N MET A 85 8.16 3.24 21.65
CA MET A 85 6.93 3.91 21.26
C MET A 85 6.91 4.16 19.75
N VAL A 86 5.81 3.85 19.09
CA VAL A 86 5.67 3.99 17.65
C VAL A 86 4.40 4.76 17.28
N ALA A 87 4.54 5.73 16.37
CA ALA A 87 3.44 6.34 15.66
C ALA A 87 3.52 5.98 14.18
N GLY A 88 2.48 5.32 13.66
CA GLY A 88 2.38 4.93 12.24
C GLY A 88 1.60 5.96 11.43
N ILE A 89 2.08 6.31 10.25
CA ILE A 89 1.38 7.12 9.26
C ILE A 89 1.21 6.30 7.99
N VAL A 90 -0.04 6.15 7.55
CA VAL A 90 -0.40 5.24 6.46
C VAL A 90 -0.09 5.85 5.10
N GLY A 91 1.11 5.59 4.58
CA GLY A 91 1.63 6.11 3.31
C GLY A 91 1.32 5.26 2.08
N SER A 92 0.32 4.36 2.13
CA SER A 92 -0.09 3.49 1.02
C SER A 92 -0.98 4.21 0.02
N ILE A 93 -1.09 3.65 -1.19
CA ILE A 93 -2.11 3.99 -2.20
C ILE A 93 -3.26 2.97 -2.22
N ASP A 94 -3.06 1.77 -1.66
CA ASP A 94 -3.94 0.61 -1.84
C ASP A 94 -5.22 0.69 -1.01
N ASN A 95 -5.25 1.52 0.03
CA ASN A 95 -6.35 1.64 0.99
C ASN A 95 -6.71 0.32 1.71
N ASP A 96 -5.69 -0.48 2.01
CA ASP A 96 -5.76 -1.85 2.50
C ASP A 96 -5.55 -1.99 4.04
N LEU A 97 -5.56 -0.88 4.78
CA LEU A 97 -5.30 -0.86 6.22
C LEU A 97 -6.58 -0.68 7.03
N VAL A 98 -6.88 -1.68 7.84
CA VAL A 98 -8.02 -1.66 8.76
C VAL A 98 -7.85 -0.57 9.81
N GLY A 99 -8.90 0.23 10.00
CA GLY A 99 -8.91 1.35 10.95
C GLY A 99 -8.48 2.69 10.36
N ALA A 100 -8.09 2.74 9.07
CA ALA A 100 -7.89 3.96 8.32
C ALA A 100 -9.07 4.18 7.37
N ASP A 101 -9.66 5.37 7.36
CA ASP A 101 -10.72 5.71 6.41
C ASP A 101 -10.16 5.84 4.99
N MET A 102 -9.01 6.50 4.87
CA MET A 102 -8.31 6.67 3.61
C MET A 102 -6.80 6.76 3.84
N THR A 103 -6.02 6.02 3.06
CA THR A 103 -4.57 6.12 3.10
C THR A 103 -4.08 7.32 2.29
N ILE A 104 -2.90 7.86 2.63
CA ILE A 104 -2.41 9.15 2.12
C ILE A 104 -2.37 9.22 0.60
N GLY A 105 -2.00 8.13 -0.06
CA GLY A 105 -1.79 8.10 -1.52
C GLY A 105 -3.02 7.73 -2.34
N THR A 106 -4.10 7.25 -1.72
CA THR A 106 -5.27 6.69 -2.42
C THR A 106 -5.95 7.68 -3.34
N ASP A 107 -6.24 8.89 -2.87
CA ASP A 107 -6.90 9.92 -3.67
C ASP A 107 -6.06 10.33 -4.89
N SER A 108 -4.76 10.52 -4.70
CA SER A 108 -3.83 10.81 -5.79
C SER A 108 -3.76 9.67 -6.82
N ALA A 109 -3.79 8.42 -6.37
CA ALA A 109 -3.81 7.25 -7.24
C ALA A 109 -5.11 7.18 -8.05
N LEU A 110 -6.26 7.37 -7.40
CA LEU A 110 -7.56 7.40 -8.07
C LEU A 110 -7.62 8.49 -9.15
N HIS A 111 -7.12 9.69 -8.85
CA HIS A 111 -7.07 10.77 -9.83
C HIS A 111 -6.28 10.38 -11.07
N ARG A 112 -5.10 9.78 -10.91
CA ARG A 112 -4.27 9.31 -12.02
C ARG A 112 -4.92 8.19 -12.83
N ILE A 113 -5.62 7.28 -12.16
CA ILE A 113 -6.36 6.21 -12.83
C ILE A 113 -7.49 6.79 -13.67
N LEU A 114 -8.24 7.76 -13.13
CA LEU A 114 -9.34 8.41 -13.85
C LEU A 114 -8.85 9.19 -15.06
N GLU A 115 -7.77 9.96 -14.95
CA GLU A 115 -7.15 10.62 -16.11
C GLU A 115 -6.82 9.61 -17.22
N ALA A 116 -6.20 8.48 -16.88
CA ALA A 116 -5.87 7.44 -17.87
C ALA A 116 -7.11 6.79 -18.49
N ILE A 117 -8.18 6.56 -17.72
CA ILE A 117 -9.45 6.03 -18.22
C ILE A 117 -10.09 7.01 -19.19
N ASP A 118 -10.12 8.30 -18.88
CA ASP A 118 -10.69 9.34 -19.71
C ASP A 118 -9.92 9.46 -21.04
N ASP A 119 -8.60 9.43 -21.00
CA ASP A 119 -7.74 9.48 -22.20
C ASP A 119 -7.99 8.27 -23.12
N ILE A 120 -8.15 7.08 -22.57
CA ILE A 120 -8.40 5.85 -23.33
C ILE A 120 -9.84 5.81 -23.87
N SER A 121 -10.80 6.39 -23.16
CA SER A 121 -12.23 6.30 -23.48
C SER A 121 -12.55 6.87 -24.86
N SER A 122 -11.90 7.96 -25.26
CA SER A 122 -12.08 8.56 -26.59
C SER A 122 -11.59 7.63 -27.71
N THR A 123 -10.47 6.96 -27.50
CA THR A 123 -9.92 5.96 -28.45
C THR A 123 -10.79 4.70 -28.47
N ALA A 124 -11.28 4.26 -27.34
CA ALA A 124 -12.21 3.13 -27.24
C ALA A 124 -13.47 3.39 -28.06
N ALA A 125 -14.03 4.58 -27.94
CA ALA A 125 -15.21 5.01 -28.68
C ALA A 125 -14.97 5.05 -30.19
N SER A 126 -13.92 5.72 -30.64
CA SER A 126 -13.65 5.95 -32.07
C SER A 126 -13.30 4.66 -32.83
N HIS A 127 -12.65 3.70 -32.17
CA HIS A 127 -12.20 2.44 -32.78
C HIS A 127 -13.07 1.23 -32.39
N GLN A 128 -14.12 1.43 -31.60
CA GLN A 128 -14.98 0.36 -31.09
C GLN A 128 -14.20 -0.77 -30.40
N ARG A 129 -13.17 -0.39 -29.63
CA ARG A 129 -12.30 -1.32 -28.88
C ARG A 129 -12.72 -1.42 -27.42
N THR A 130 -12.44 -2.57 -26.83
CA THR A 130 -12.50 -2.79 -25.38
C THR A 130 -11.08 -2.68 -24.84
N PHE A 131 -10.90 -1.91 -23.79
CA PHE A 131 -9.65 -1.80 -23.05
C PHE A 131 -9.82 -2.43 -21.68
N ILE A 132 -8.79 -3.13 -21.23
CA ILE A 132 -8.66 -3.63 -19.86
C ILE A 132 -7.61 -2.75 -19.19
N VAL A 133 -8.02 -2.04 -18.14
CA VAL A 133 -7.14 -1.18 -17.35
C VAL A 133 -6.81 -1.93 -16.07
N GLU A 134 -5.54 -2.25 -15.89
CA GLU A 134 -5.03 -2.86 -14.68
C GLU A 134 -4.57 -1.77 -13.71
N VAL A 135 -5.00 -1.85 -12.45
CA VAL A 135 -4.63 -0.92 -11.38
C VAL A 135 -3.97 -1.67 -10.24
N MET A 136 -3.24 -0.94 -9.39
CA MET A 136 -2.67 -1.48 -8.18
C MET A 136 -3.75 -1.68 -7.10
N GLY A 137 -3.42 -2.41 -6.04
CA GLY A 137 -4.32 -2.68 -4.90
C GLY A 137 -4.00 -4.02 -4.25
N ARG A 138 -3.41 -4.97 -5.02
CA ARG A 138 -2.98 -6.31 -4.59
C ARG A 138 -4.14 -7.15 -4.06
N HIS A 139 -4.48 -7.03 -2.78
CA HIS A 139 -5.57 -7.77 -2.13
C HIS A 139 -6.77 -6.88 -1.79
N CYS A 140 -6.69 -5.59 -2.14
CA CYS A 140 -7.74 -4.60 -1.91
C CYS A 140 -8.21 -4.01 -3.24
N GLY A 141 -9.43 -4.28 -3.61
CA GLY A 141 -10.06 -3.81 -4.85
C GLY A 141 -10.56 -2.38 -4.80
N TYR A 142 -10.22 -1.61 -3.77
CA TYR A 142 -10.73 -0.25 -3.58
C TYR A 142 -10.45 0.65 -4.79
N LEU A 143 -9.20 0.68 -5.27
CA LEU A 143 -8.82 1.50 -6.42
C LEU A 143 -9.58 1.10 -7.69
N ALA A 144 -9.67 -0.21 -7.97
CA ALA A 144 -10.39 -0.73 -9.14
C ALA A 144 -11.89 -0.40 -9.07
N LEU A 145 -12.50 -0.61 -7.90
CA LEU A 145 -13.93 -0.37 -7.69
C LEU A 145 -14.26 1.12 -7.83
N MET A 146 -13.55 1.99 -7.11
CA MET A 146 -13.82 3.43 -7.12
C MET A 146 -13.54 4.04 -8.49
N ALA A 147 -12.45 3.63 -9.14
CA ALA A 147 -12.15 4.07 -10.49
C ALA A 147 -13.20 3.59 -11.51
N SER A 148 -13.72 2.37 -11.35
CA SER A 148 -14.76 1.85 -12.25
C SER A 148 -16.08 2.61 -12.11
N VAL A 149 -16.47 2.95 -10.89
CA VAL A 149 -17.68 3.76 -10.61
C VAL A 149 -17.53 5.17 -11.18
N ALA A 150 -16.42 5.84 -10.89
CA ALA A 150 -16.17 7.22 -11.31
C ALA A 150 -15.93 7.33 -12.84
N GLY A 151 -15.17 6.41 -13.43
CA GLY A 151 -14.90 6.35 -14.88
C GLY A 151 -16.01 5.70 -15.70
N GLY A 152 -17.05 5.16 -15.05
CA GLY A 152 -18.20 4.52 -15.70
C GLY A 152 -17.82 3.28 -16.50
N CYS A 153 -16.93 2.44 -15.98
CA CYS A 153 -16.53 1.18 -16.60
C CYS A 153 -17.70 0.19 -16.72
N ASP A 154 -17.72 -0.63 -17.77
CA ASP A 154 -18.78 -1.61 -17.99
C ASP A 154 -18.63 -2.85 -17.12
N TYR A 155 -17.40 -3.15 -16.65
CA TYR A 155 -17.08 -4.32 -15.83
C TYR A 155 -15.90 -4.03 -14.91
N VAL A 156 -15.93 -4.59 -13.70
CA VAL A 156 -14.83 -4.50 -12.72
C VAL A 156 -14.57 -5.87 -12.11
N LEU A 157 -13.32 -6.19 -11.90
CA LEU A 157 -12.85 -7.36 -11.16
C LEU A 157 -12.12 -6.86 -9.90
N VAL A 158 -12.53 -7.35 -8.75
CA VAL A 158 -11.93 -7.03 -7.44
C VAL A 158 -11.63 -8.31 -6.68
N PRO A 159 -10.52 -8.36 -5.91
CA PRO A 159 -10.09 -9.59 -5.24
C PRO A 159 -11.07 -10.05 -4.15
N GLU A 160 -11.82 -9.13 -3.54
CA GLU A 160 -12.81 -9.44 -2.50
C GLU A 160 -14.02 -10.20 -3.04
N LEU A 161 -14.29 -10.09 -4.34
CA LEU A 161 -15.38 -10.76 -5.03
C LEU A 161 -14.84 -11.51 -6.25
N PRO A 162 -14.15 -12.65 -6.05
CA PRO A 162 -13.61 -13.42 -7.16
C PRO A 162 -14.75 -13.85 -8.08
N PRO A 163 -14.56 -13.77 -9.39
CA PRO A 163 -15.59 -14.09 -10.36
C PRO A 163 -15.96 -15.58 -10.29
N GLY A 164 -17.25 -15.89 -10.43
CA GLY A 164 -17.76 -17.27 -10.54
C GLY A 164 -17.32 -17.97 -11.82
N GLU A 165 -17.72 -19.26 -12.00
CA GLU A 165 -17.29 -20.08 -13.14
C GLU A 165 -17.70 -19.49 -14.51
N ASP A 166 -18.85 -18.80 -14.58
CA ASP A 166 -19.39 -18.23 -15.83
C ASP A 166 -19.10 -16.74 -16.04
N TRP A 167 -18.10 -16.18 -15.33
CA TRP A 167 -17.83 -14.75 -15.36
C TRP A 167 -17.48 -14.19 -16.75
N GLU A 168 -16.83 -15.00 -17.58
CA GLU A 168 -16.45 -14.60 -18.95
C GLU A 168 -17.68 -14.38 -19.82
N ALA A 169 -18.69 -15.27 -19.70
CA ALA A 169 -19.95 -15.13 -20.42
C ALA A 169 -20.73 -13.90 -19.95
N ASP A 170 -20.82 -13.66 -18.64
CA ASP A 170 -21.45 -12.46 -18.06
C ASP A 170 -20.74 -11.18 -18.52
N MET A 171 -19.42 -11.16 -18.47
CA MET A 171 -18.63 -10.04 -18.96
C MET A 171 -18.88 -9.76 -20.45
N CYS A 172 -18.88 -10.82 -21.28
CA CYS A 172 -19.16 -10.70 -22.72
C CYS A 172 -20.55 -10.11 -22.98
N LEU A 173 -21.57 -10.58 -22.26
CA LEU A 173 -22.93 -10.05 -22.37
C LEU A 173 -23.02 -8.58 -22.00
N LYS A 174 -22.35 -8.17 -20.91
CA LYS A 174 -22.31 -6.76 -20.47
C LYS A 174 -21.59 -5.88 -21.48
N LEU A 175 -20.46 -6.33 -22.03
CA LEU A 175 -19.72 -5.62 -23.05
C LEU A 175 -20.52 -5.49 -24.36
N GLN A 176 -21.23 -6.53 -24.79
CA GLN A 176 -22.13 -6.49 -25.96
C GLN A 176 -23.26 -5.49 -25.75
N LYS A 177 -23.89 -5.49 -24.60
CA LYS A 177 -24.93 -4.52 -24.23
C LYS A 177 -24.39 -3.10 -24.23
N GLY A 178 -23.20 -2.88 -23.65
CA GLY A 178 -22.52 -1.59 -23.65
C GLY A 178 -22.27 -1.06 -25.07
N ARG A 179 -21.82 -1.94 -25.99
CA ARG A 179 -21.62 -1.59 -27.40
C ARG A 179 -22.91 -1.23 -28.15
N SER A 180 -24.03 -1.85 -27.82
CA SER A 180 -25.33 -1.57 -28.45
C SER A 180 -25.97 -0.26 -27.96
N THR A 181 -25.62 0.21 -26.74
CA THR A 181 -26.26 1.35 -26.10
C THR A 181 -25.33 2.58 -25.98
N LYS A 182 -24.03 2.38 -26.00
CA LYS A 182 -23.02 3.44 -25.81
C LYS A 182 -21.82 3.15 -26.72
N ILE A 183 -21.31 4.20 -27.35
CA ILE A 183 -20.09 4.13 -28.16
C ILE A 183 -18.88 4.05 -27.21
N GLY A 184 -18.18 2.94 -27.17
CA GLY A 184 -16.88 2.62 -26.55
C GLY A 184 -16.66 3.02 -25.08
N ARG A 185 -16.37 2.03 -24.21
CA ARG A 185 -15.92 2.28 -22.83
C ARG A 185 -14.75 1.36 -22.44
N ALA A 186 -13.94 1.82 -21.49
CA ALA A 186 -12.87 1.04 -20.88
C ALA A 186 -13.44 0.14 -19.77
N SER A 187 -12.83 -1.03 -19.59
CA SER A 187 -13.11 -1.96 -18.49
C SER A 187 -11.88 -2.02 -17.57
N CYS A 188 -12.08 -1.97 -16.25
CA CYS A 188 -11.00 -1.97 -15.27
C CYS A 188 -10.75 -3.37 -14.70
N ARG A 189 -9.49 -3.76 -14.58
CA ARG A 189 -9.04 -5.01 -13.97
C ARG A 189 -7.86 -4.75 -13.04
N GLU A 190 -7.85 -5.41 -11.89
CA GLU A 190 -6.72 -5.46 -10.98
C GLU A 190 -5.78 -6.63 -11.30
N ARG A 191 -4.49 -6.48 -10.93
CA ARG A 191 -3.48 -7.54 -11.00
C ARG A 191 -3.47 -8.32 -9.69
N VAL A 192 -3.79 -9.60 -9.77
CA VAL A 192 -3.66 -10.57 -8.67
C VAL A 192 -2.21 -11.05 -8.56
#